data_aa341dbd5e2d5236db1c0cb87b747929
#
_entry.id   aa341dbd5e2d5236db1c0cb87b747929
#
_cell.length_a   1.000
_cell.length_b   1.000
_cell.length_c   1.000
_cell.angle_alpha   90.00
_cell.angle_beta   90.00
_cell.angle_gamma   90.00
#
_symmetry.space_group_name_H-M   'P 1'
#
loop_
_entity.id
_entity.type
_entity.pdbx_description
1 polymer ?
#
loop_
_entity_poly.entity_id
_entity_poly.type
_entity_poly.pdbx_seq_one_letter_code
_entity_poly.pdbx_strand_id
1 'polypeptide(L)'
;PRSRGLGDVYKRQALAYSGNFLFETEVDQVGHTRVAMGIHPYHFSWTLEQGESFETPEVIMAYSAEGFGKLSRIYHDAYRSNLIRSKYTEQPRPILVNNWEATYFDFDADKIYHIAEEAKNIGLDMFVLDDGWFGKRDNDWCALGDWEVNEEKIKGGLPALAEKIHGLGLKFGLWVEPEMISEDSDLYREHPDW
;
A
#
# COMPACT_ATOMS: atom_id res chain seq x y z
N PRO A 1 42.72 2.02 -9.42
CA PRO A 1 42.60 2.05 -7.97
C PRO A 1 41.10 1.80 -7.64
N ARG A 2 40.83 0.69 -7.01
CA ARG A 2 39.47 0.46 -6.52
C ARG A 2 39.23 1.48 -5.42
N SER A 3 38.39 2.46 -5.67
CA SER A 3 37.97 3.43 -4.67
C SER A 3 37.27 2.69 -3.54
N ARG A 4 37.94 2.53 -2.41
CA ARG A 4 37.37 1.99 -1.18
C ARG A 4 36.35 2.96 -0.55
N GLY A 5 36.19 4.17 -1.11
CA GLY A 5 35.25 5.19 -0.64
C GLY A 5 33.89 5.21 -1.31
N LEU A 6 33.66 4.36 -2.32
CA LEU A 6 32.34 4.31 -3.00
C LEU A 6 31.21 3.75 -2.12
N GLY A 7 31.53 3.06 -1.03
CA GLY A 7 30.56 2.57 -0.07
C GLY A 7 29.88 3.66 0.77
N ASP A 8 30.44 4.86 0.86
CA ASP A 8 29.98 5.89 1.79
C ASP A 8 29.33 7.10 1.10
N VAL A 9 29.42 7.20 -0.22
CA VAL A 9 28.88 8.32 -1.02
C VAL A 9 27.72 7.83 -1.88
N TYR A 10 26.54 8.37 -1.63
CA TYR A 10 25.31 7.96 -2.32
C TYR A 10 24.52 9.18 -2.79
N LYS A 11 23.90 9.03 -3.97
CA LYS A 11 22.81 9.87 -4.47
C LYS A 11 21.57 9.00 -4.63
N ARG A 12 20.44 9.51 -4.24
CA ARG A 12 19.15 8.81 -4.38
C ARG A 12 18.11 9.78 -4.89
N GLN A 13 17.21 9.26 -5.71
CA GLN A 13 16.01 9.94 -6.17
C GLN A 13 14.78 9.16 -5.68
N ALA A 14 13.69 9.86 -5.45
CA ALA A 14 12.38 9.31 -5.19
C ALA A 14 11.34 10.14 -5.95
N LEU A 15 10.49 9.47 -6.72
CA LEU A 15 9.37 10.10 -7.40
C LEU A 15 8.18 10.22 -6.44
N ALA A 16 7.64 11.42 -6.28
CA ALA A 16 6.44 11.67 -5.48
C ALA A 16 5.17 11.38 -6.33
N TYR A 17 5.00 10.10 -6.69
CA TYR A 17 3.93 9.63 -7.55
C TYR A 17 3.59 8.18 -7.23
N SER A 18 2.30 7.85 -7.14
CA SER A 18 1.81 6.51 -6.79
C SER A 18 1.32 5.69 -7.99
N GLY A 19 1.32 6.24 -9.19
CA GLY A 19 0.98 5.52 -10.42
C GLY A 19 2.17 4.82 -11.06
N ASN A 20 1.97 4.31 -12.28
CA ASN A 20 3.02 3.67 -13.06
C ASN A 20 4.12 4.69 -13.42
N PHE A 21 5.35 4.39 -13.10
CA PHE A 21 6.48 5.27 -13.32
C PHE A 21 7.57 4.59 -14.15
N LEU A 22 8.41 5.42 -14.77
CA LEU A 22 9.62 4.99 -15.46
C LEU A 22 10.84 5.60 -14.77
N PHE A 23 11.86 4.78 -14.57
CA PHE A 23 13.18 5.21 -14.16
C PHE A 23 14.22 4.65 -15.14
N GLU A 24 14.97 5.53 -15.77
CA GLU A 24 15.99 5.17 -16.76
C GLU A 24 17.33 5.75 -16.39
N THR A 25 18.38 5.00 -16.65
CA THR A 25 19.76 5.46 -16.59
C THR A 25 20.48 5.11 -17.88
N GLU A 26 21.20 6.05 -18.44
CA GLU A 26 22.08 5.83 -19.58
C GLU A 26 23.44 6.46 -19.34
N VAL A 27 24.47 5.92 -20.00
CA VAL A 27 25.79 6.54 -20.05
C VAL A 27 25.98 7.06 -21.48
N ASP A 28 26.22 8.37 -21.59
CA ASP A 28 26.44 9.01 -22.87
C ASP A 28 27.82 8.72 -23.45
N GLN A 29 28.07 9.22 -24.66
CA GLN A 29 29.30 8.99 -25.43
C GLN A 29 30.56 9.58 -24.77
N VAL A 30 30.40 10.51 -23.83
CA VAL A 30 31.49 11.15 -23.07
C VAL A 30 31.59 10.64 -21.63
N GLY A 31 30.85 9.60 -21.29
CA GLY A 31 30.88 8.94 -20.00
C GLY A 31 30.06 9.62 -18.92
N HIS A 32 29.13 10.52 -19.24
CA HIS A 32 28.21 11.09 -18.28
C HIS A 32 27.02 10.16 -18.07
N THR A 33 26.62 9.98 -16.82
CA THR A 33 25.40 9.26 -16.48
C THR A 33 24.22 10.22 -16.49
N ARG A 34 23.26 9.96 -17.38
CA ARG A 34 21.96 10.61 -17.42
C ARG A 34 20.96 9.77 -16.60
N VAL A 35 20.11 10.43 -15.85
CA VAL A 35 18.98 9.82 -15.13
C VAL A 35 17.70 10.52 -15.54
N ALA A 36 16.71 9.75 -15.96
CA ALA A 36 15.36 10.21 -16.25
C ALA A 36 14.36 9.48 -15.34
N MET A 37 13.37 10.21 -14.82
CA MET A 37 12.34 9.66 -13.95
C MET A 37 11.04 10.44 -14.16
N GLY A 38 9.91 9.73 -14.25
CA GLY A 38 8.62 10.36 -14.47
C GLY A 38 7.49 9.35 -14.63
N ILE A 39 6.34 9.81 -15.11
CA ILE A 39 5.18 8.97 -15.42
C ILE A 39 5.58 7.98 -16.53
N HIS A 40 5.17 6.71 -16.36
CA HIS A 40 5.44 5.70 -17.37
C HIS A 40 4.63 5.98 -18.66
N PRO A 41 5.26 5.94 -19.85
CA PRO A 41 4.59 6.30 -21.10
C PRO A 41 3.58 5.24 -21.60
N TYR A 42 3.55 4.05 -21.00
CA TYR A 42 2.62 3.00 -21.38
C TYR A 42 1.18 3.40 -21.05
N HIS A 43 0.32 3.43 -22.05
CA HIS A 43 -1.07 3.92 -21.96
C HIS A 43 -1.23 5.33 -21.38
N PHE A 44 -0.17 6.16 -21.42
CA PHE A 44 -0.22 7.54 -20.97
C PHE A 44 0.09 8.50 -22.12
N SER A 45 -0.81 9.44 -22.35
CA SER A 45 -0.60 10.58 -23.25
C SER A 45 -1.34 11.78 -22.68
N TRP A 46 -0.79 12.95 -22.90
CA TRP A 46 -1.40 14.22 -22.49
C TRP A 46 -1.30 15.25 -23.62
N THR A 47 -2.43 15.78 -24.05
CA THR A 47 -2.47 16.84 -25.06
C THR A 47 -2.51 18.18 -24.36
N LEU A 48 -1.60 19.07 -24.71
CA LEU A 48 -1.59 20.46 -24.25
C LEU A 48 -2.14 21.36 -25.36
N GLU A 49 -3.20 22.08 -25.06
CA GLU A 49 -3.70 23.14 -25.92
C GLU A 49 -2.93 24.45 -25.69
N GLN A 50 -3.12 25.43 -26.56
CA GLN A 50 -2.42 26.71 -26.45
C GLN A 50 -2.76 27.43 -25.12
N GLY A 51 -1.76 27.67 -24.30
CA GLY A 51 -1.90 28.34 -23.00
C GLY A 51 -2.12 27.39 -21.82
N GLU A 52 -2.22 26.08 -22.05
CA GLU A 52 -2.29 25.08 -20.98
C GLU A 52 -0.90 24.70 -20.47
N SER A 53 -0.87 24.14 -19.28
CA SER A 53 0.33 23.58 -18.66
C SER A 53 0.06 22.21 -18.06
N PHE A 54 1.06 21.33 -18.08
CA PHE A 54 1.05 20.06 -17.38
C PHE A 54 2.15 20.04 -16.33
N GLU A 55 1.78 19.79 -15.08
CA GLU A 55 2.73 19.68 -13.98
C GLU A 55 3.13 18.22 -13.82
N THR A 56 4.41 17.92 -13.96
CA THR A 56 4.95 16.59 -13.75
C THR A 56 5.09 16.29 -12.26
N PRO A 57 5.05 14.98 -11.86
CA PRO A 57 5.35 14.61 -10.48
C PRO A 57 6.72 15.11 -10.02
N GLU A 58 6.80 15.51 -8.75
CA GLU A 58 8.06 15.96 -8.15
C GLU A 58 9.06 14.83 -7.98
N VAL A 59 10.35 15.13 -8.18
CA VAL A 59 11.45 14.23 -7.88
C VAL A 59 12.23 14.77 -6.69
N ILE A 60 12.23 14.03 -5.60
CA ILE A 60 13.00 14.35 -4.39
C ILE A 60 14.39 13.77 -4.55
N MET A 61 15.43 14.62 -4.44
CA MET A 61 16.83 14.21 -4.55
C MET A 61 17.56 14.42 -3.23
N ALA A 62 18.37 13.45 -2.84
CA ALA A 62 19.23 13.55 -1.67
C ALA A 62 20.62 12.99 -1.94
N TYR A 63 21.59 13.50 -1.19
CA TYR A 63 22.99 13.11 -1.21
C TYR A 63 23.48 12.83 0.20
N SER A 64 24.35 11.82 0.35
CA SER A 64 25.05 11.54 1.59
C SER A 64 26.50 11.13 1.30
N ALA A 65 27.44 11.70 2.04
CA ALA A 65 28.82 11.24 2.13
C ALA A 65 29.10 10.43 3.42
N GLU A 66 28.05 10.14 4.20
CA GLU A 66 28.10 9.44 5.48
C GLU A 66 27.39 8.08 5.41
N GLY A 67 27.42 7.45 4.25
CA GLY A 67 26.86 6.12 4.03
C GLY A 67 25.35 6.10 3.77
N PHE A 68 24.87 4.89 3.51
CA PHE A 68 23.47 4.62 3.13
C PHE A 68 22.49 4.88 4.28
N GLY A 69 22.91 4.57 5.52
CA GLY A 69 22.07 4.80 6.70
C GLY A 69 21.74 6.29 6.92
N LYS A 70 22.70 7.19 6.68
CA LYS A 70 22.44 8.63 6.74
C LYS A 70 21.50 9.07 5.63
N LEU A 71 21.69 8.58 4.41
CA LEU A 71 20.81 8.88 3.29
C LEU A 71 19.37 8.44 3.56
N SER A 72 19.19 7.26 4.14
CA SER A 72 17.87 6.76 4.55
C SER A 72 17.19 7.68 5.56
N ARG A 73 17.93 8.13 6.59
CA ARG A 73 17.40 9.07 7.58
C ARG A 73 17.02 10.42 6.99
N ILE A 74 17.79 10.94 6.04
CA ILE A 74 17.44 12.18 5.32
C ILE A 74 16.06 12.05 4.65
N TYR A 75 15.79 10.91 4.00
CA TYR A 75 14.48 10.65 3.40
C TYR A 75 13.37 10.48 4.44
N HIS A 76 13.64 9.79 5.56
CA HIS A 76 12.66 9.65 6.64
C HIS A 76 12.26 11.02 7.21
N ASP A 77 13.23 11.91 7.42
CA ASP A 77 12.95 13.25 7.93
C ASP A 77 12.17 14.08 6.90
N ALA A 78 12.58 14.03 5.63
CA ALA A 78 11.86 14.70 4.54
C ALA A 78 10.41 14.20 4.39
N TYR A 79 10.18 12.89 4.50
CA TYR A 79 8.83 12.30 4.42
C TYR A 79 7.97 12.70 5.62
N ARG A 80 8.52 12.67 6.84
CA ARG A 80 7.78 13.11 8.03
C ARG A 80 7.39 14.59 7.93
N SER A 81 8.31 15.44 7.48
CA SER A 81 8.09 16.89 7.44
C SER A 81 7.18 17.35 6.30
N ASN A 82 7.21 16.66 5.15
CA ASN A 82 6.60 17.20 3.93
C ASN A 82 5.57 16.29 3.27
N LEU A 83 5.68 14.97 3.41
CA LEU A 83 4.85 14.02 2.68
C LEU A 83 3.75 13.41 3.54
N ILE A 84 4.07 12.92 4.73
CA ILE A 84 3.12 12.22 5.59
C ILE A 84 2.16 13.21 6.23
N ARG A 85 0.85 13.05 5.95
CA ARG A 85 -0.24 13.89 6.48
C ARG A 85 -1.13 13.05 7.42
N SER A 86 -0.55 12.45 8.42
CA SER A 86 -1.24 11.52 9.31
C SER A 86 -0.92 11.84 10.77
N LYS A 87 -1.85 11.55 11.68
CA LYS A 87 -1.61 11.61 13.13
C LYS A 87 -0.44 10.70 13.57
N TYR A 88 -0.10 9.70 12.75
CA TYR A 88 1.02 8.78 13.01
C TYR A 88 2.38 9.33 12.57
N THR A 89 2.47 10.58 12.15
CA THR A 89 3.77 11.24 11.91
C THR A 89 4.60 11.28 13.20
N GLU A 90 3.94 11.61 14.34
CA GLU A 90 4.57 11.76 15.64
C GLU A 90 4.15 10.68 16.66
N GLN A 91 3.33 9.72 16.24
CA GLN A 91 2.82 8.66 17.13
C GLN A 91 3.26 7.28 16.60
N PRO A 92 3.55 6.33 17.48
CA PRO A 92 3.73 4.94 17.09
C PRO A 92 2.50 4.41 16.37
N ARG A 93 2.72 3.62 15.33
CA ARG A 93 1.64 2.87 14.69
C ARG A 93 1.15 1.75 15.59
N PRO A 94 -0.15 1.38 15.50
CA PRO A 94 -0.68 0.27 16.27
C PRO A 94 0.04 -1.03 15.89
N ILE A 95 0.29 -1.87 16.87
CA ILE A 95 0.73 -3.24 16.64
C ILE A 95 -0.52 -4.03 16.24
N LEU A 96 -0.50 -4.64 15.07
CA LEU A 96 -1.65 -5.31 14.49
C LEU A 96 -1.43 -6.81 14.30
N VAL A 97 -2.54 -7.54 14.26
CA VAL A 97 -2.64 -8.89 13.72
C VAL A 97 -3.74 -8.92 12.66
N ASN A 98 -3.59 -9.76 11.65
CA ASN A 98 -4.67 -10.16 10.77
C ASN A 98 -4.96 -11.66 10.90
N ASN A 99 -6.05 -12.14 10.31
CA ASN A 99 -6.45 -13.53 10.41
C ASN A 99 -5.92 -14.42 9.30
N TRP A 100 -5.24 -13.89 8.27
CA TRP A 100 -4.96 -14.67 7.05
C TRP A 100 -4.31 -16.03 7.32
N GLU A 101 -3.15 -16.05 7.93
CA GLU A 101 -2.42 -17.29 8.22
C GLU A 101 -3.13 -18.22 9.22
N ALA A 102 -4.06 -17.70 10.01
CA ALA A 102 -4.81 -18.49 10.97
C ALA A 102 -6.06 -19.16 10.36
N THR A 103 -6.65 -18.58 9.33
CA THR A 103 -7.97 -19.02 8.84
C THR A 103 -8.08 -19.18 7.35
N TYR A 104 -7.25 -18.46 6.57
CA TYR A 104 -7.49 -18.24 5.15
C TYR A 104 -8.96 -17.84 4.91
N PHE A 105 -9.66 -18.52 4.02
CA PHE A 105 -11.09 -18.25 3.71
C PHE A 105 -12.07 -18.91 4.70
N ASP A 106 -11.61 -19.79 5.58
CA ASP A 106 -12.45 -20.53 6.53
C ASP A 106 -12.63 -19.77 7.84
N PHE A 107 -13.53 -18.80 7.86
CA PHE A 107 -13.89 -18.04 9.06
C PHE A 107 -15.34 -17.55 9.04
N ASP A 108 -15.81 -17.21 10.23
CA ASP A 108 -17.02 -16.45 10.50
C ASP A 108 -16.75 -15.34 11.54
N ALA A 109 -17.78 -14.55 11.82
CA ALA A 109 -17.64 -13.43 12.75
C ALA A 109 -17.23 -13.86 14.18
N ASP A 110 -17.64 -15.03 14.63
CA ASP A 110 -17.32 -15.52 15.98
C ASP A 110 -15.85 -15.98 16.06
N LYS A 111 -15.36 -16.68 15.05
CA LYS A 111 -13.94 -17.06 14.94
C LYS A 111 -13.04 -15.83 14.88
N ILE A 112 -13.41 -14.81 14.10
CA ILE A 112 -12.69 -13.54 14.02
C ILE A 112 -12.69 -12.82 15.37
N TYR A 113 -13.83 -12.75 16.06
CA TYR A 113 -13.91 -12.13 17.37
C TYR A 113 -13.01 -12.83 18.38
N HIS A 114 -12.98 -14.17 18.38
CA HIS A 114 -12.11 -14.93 19.29
C HIS A 114 -10.62 -14.65 19.06
N ILE A 115 -10.18 -14.59 17.78
CA ILE A 115 -8.79 -14.21 17.47
C ILE A 115 -8.48 -12.78 17.95
N ALA A 116 -9.42 -11.86 17.80
CA ALA A 116 -9.26 -10.48 18.26
C ALA A 116 -9.18 -10.40 19.80
N GLU A 117 -9.96 -11.22 20.51
CA GLU A 117 -9.92 -11.32 21.98
C GLU A 117 -8.55 -11.81 22.46
N GLU A 118 -8.01 -12.87 21.86
CA GLU A 118 -6.66 -13.37 22.17
C GLU A 118 -5.58 -12.33 21.81
N ALA A 119 -5.72 -11.63 20.69
CA ALA A 119 -4.83 -10.55 20.32
C ALA A 119 -4.80 -9.43 21.38
N LYS A 120 -5.97 -9.08 21.93
CA LYS A 120 -6.07 -8.12 23.03
C LYS A 120 -5.37 -8.61 24.29
N ASN A 121 -5.56 -9.89 24.64
CA ASN A 121 -4.98 -10.49 25.85
C ASN A 121 -3.44 -10.45 25.83
N ILE A 122 -2.82 -10.54 24.65
CA ILE A 122 -1.36 -10.43 24.49
C ILE A 122 -0.87 -9.01 24.22
N GLY A 123 -1.77 -8.00 24.27
CA GLY A 123 -1.41 -6.58 24.24
C GLY A 123 -1.29 -5.97 22.84
N LEU A 124 -1.96 -6.52 21.84
CA LEU A 124 -2.04 -5.89 20.51
C LEU A 124 -3.04 -4.73 20.50
N ASP A 125 -2.90 -3.84 19.52
CA ASP A 125 -3.66 -2.60 19.43
C ASP A 125 -4.73 -2.62 18.34
N MET A 126 -4.61 -3.53 17.35
CA MET A 126 -5.43 -3.51 16.15
C MET A 126 -5.63 -4.92 15.60
N PHE A 127 -6.83 -5.19 15.14
CA PHE A 127 -7.17 -6.36 14.34
C PHE A 127 -7.52 -5.93 12.92
N VAL A 128 -6.99 -6.64 11.92
CA VAL A 128 -7.30 -6.43 10.49
C VAL A 128 -7.98 -7.68 9.95
N LEU A 129 -9.21 -7.53 9.47
CA LEU A 129 -9.91 -8.59 8.75
C LEU A 129 -9.33 -8.68 7.35
N ASP A 130 -8.74 -9.82 7.03
CA ASP A 130 -8.09 -10.10 5.76
C ASP A 130 -9.07 -10.59 4.69
N ASP A 131 -8.60 -11.12 3.58
CA ASP A 131 -9.38 -11.58 2.42
C ASP A 131 -10.49 -12.57 2.79
N GLY A 132 -11.55 -12.61 1.97
CA GLY A 132 -12.65 -13.57 2.14
C GLY A 132 -13.89 -13.05 2.88
N TRP A 133 -13.93 -11.77 3.25
CA TRP A 133 -15.08 -11.17 3.96
C TRP A 133 -16.23 -10.72 3.02
N PHE A 134 -16.01 -10.70 1.71
CA PHE A 134 -16.91 -10.13 0.71
C PHE A 134 -17.37 -11.16 -0.32
N GLY A 135 -18.50 -10.90 -0.97
CA GLY A 135 -19.05 -11.69 -2.06
C GLY A 135 -19.11 -13.20 -1.77
N LYS A 136 -18.77 -13.99 -2.77
CA LYS A 136 -18.57 -15.45 -2.65
C LYS A 136 -17.09 -15.82 -2.62
N ARG A 137 -16.28 -15.00 -1.94
CA ARG A 137 -14.83 -15.11 -1.86
C ARG A 137 -14.41 -16.25 -0.95
N ASP A 138 -14.38 -17.47 -1.47
CA ASP A 138 -13.99 -18.69 -0.76
C ASP A 138 -12.66 -19.30 -1.26
N ASN A 139 -12.07 -18.67 -2.26
CA ASN A 139 -10.77 -19.03 -2.84
C ASN A 139 -10.20 -17.85 -3.65
N ASP A 140 -8.96 -17.98 -4.13
CA ASP A 140 -8.23 -16.93 -4.86
C ASP A 140 -8.81 -16.60 -6.25
N TRP A 141 -9.70 -17.42 -6.80
CA TRP A 141 -10.14 -17.35 -8.19
C TRP A 141 -11.49 -16.66 -8.41
N CYS A 142 -12.22 -16.34 -7.33
CA CYS A 142 -13.58 -15.81 -7.41
C CYS A 142 -13.79 -14.53 -6.63
N ALA A 143 -14.82 -13.78 -6.99
CA ALA A 143 -15.43 -12.65 -6.29
C ALA A 143 -14.49 -11.44 -6.00
N LEU A 144 -13.23 -11.44 -6.44
CA LEU A 144 -12.40 -10.24 -6.30
C LEU A 144 -12.98 -9.11 -7.17
N GLY A 145 -13.34 -8.00 -6.54
CA GLY A 145 -14.11 -6.90 -7.14
C GLY A 145 -15.51 -6.73 -6.53
N ASP A 146 -16.07 -7.80 -5.94
CA ASP A 146 -17.41 -7.80 -5.33
C ASP A 146 -17.33 -7.35 -3.86
N TRP A 147 -17.06 -6.06 -3.63
CA TRP A 147 -16.79 -5.50 -2.29
C TRP A 147 -18.07 -5.36 -1.44
N GLU A 148 -18.97 -6.32 -1.52
CA GLU A 148 -20.16 -6.44 -0.68
C GLU A 148 -19.94 -7.48 0.41
N VAL A 149 -20.29 -7.15 1.65
CA VAL A 149 -20.06 -8.05 2.79
C VAL A 149 -20.80 -9.37 2.62
N ASN A 150 -20.11 -10.47 2.87
CA ASN A 150 -20.71 -11.80 2.95
C ASN A 150 -21.38 -11.96 4.33
N GLU A 151 -22.69 -11.76 4.40
CA GLU A 151 -23.45 -11.84 5.65
C GLU A 151 -23.61 -13.26 6.20
N GLU A 152 -23.35 -14.30 5.40
CA GLU A 152 -23.30 -15.67 5.90
C GLU A 152 -22.09 -15.89 6.80
N LYS A 153 -20.94 -15.30 6.43
CA LYS A 153 -19.70 -15.31 7.24
C LYS A 153 -19.75 -14.24 8.34
N ILE A 154 -20.13 -13.02 7.97
CA ILE A 154 -20.11 -11.84 8.86
C ILE A 154 -21.54 -11.48 9.25
N LYS A 155 -22.15 -12.29 10.09
CA LYS A 155 -23.53 -12.07 10.57
C LYS A 155 -23.68 -10.71 11.22
N GLY A 156 -24.62 -9.92 10.73
CA GLY A 156 -24.87 -8.54 11.16
C GLY A 156 -23.98 -7.50 10.48
N GLY A 157 -23.17 -7.94 9.52
CA GLY A 157 -22.33 -7.06 8.70
C GLY A 157 -21.06 -6.56 9.39
N LEU A 158 -20.25 -5.85 8.61
CA LEU A 158 -18.99 -5.25 9.10
C LEU A 158 -19.18 -4.28 10.27
N PRO A 159 -20.26 -3.44 10.31
CA PRO A 159 -20.43 -2.53 11.44
C PRO A 159 -20.58 -3.25 12.78
N ALA A 160 -21.34 -4.34 12.84
CA ALA A 160 -21.54 -5.11 14.06
C ALA A 160 -20.24 -5.81 14.52
N LEU A 161 -19.47 -6.36 13.57
CA LEU A 161 -18.16 -6.95 13.87
C LEU A 161 -17.17 -5.89 14.37
N ALA A 162 -17.10 -4.75 13.69
CA ALA A 162 -16.22 -3.65 14.08
C ALA A 162 -16.56 -3.12 15.49
N GLU A 163 -17.85 -2.98 15.81
CA GLU A 163 -18.30 -2.56 17.15
C GLU A 163 -17.84 -3.56 18.23
N LYS A 164 -17.99 -4.86 18.00
CA LYS A 164 -17.53 -5.91 18.93
C LYS A 164 -16.00 -5.80 19.15
N ILE A 165 -15.22 -5.63 18.07
CA ILE A 165 -13.76 -5.51 18.16
C ILE A 165 -13.35 -4.20 18.86
N HIS A 166 -14.03 -3.09 18.60
CA HIS A 166 -13.84 -1.83 19.31
C HIS A 166 -14.18 -1.98 20.78
N GLY A 167 -15.19 -2.79 21.13
CA GLY A 167 -15.55 -3.11 22.52
C GLY A 167 -14.42 -3.79 23.32
N LEU A 168 -13.52 -4.51 22.64
CA LEU A 168 -12.29 -5.04 23.24
C LEU A 168 -11.20 -3.97 23.42
N GLY A 169 -11.41 -2.75 22.93
CA GLY A 169 -10.41 -1.68 22.92
C GLY A 169 -9.35 -1.83 21.82
N LEU A 170 -9.63 -2.63 20.79
CA LEU A 170 -8.80 -2.74 19.59
C LEU A 170 -9.30 -1.78 18.51
N LYS A 171 -8.40 -1.34 17.63
CA LYS A 171 -8.78 -0.74 16.35
C LYS A 171 -9.18 -1.85 15.38
N PHE A 172 -10.06 -1.52 14.43
CA PHE A 172 -10.45 -2.43 13.36
C PHE A 172 -9.95 -1.92 12.01
N GLY A 173 -9.40 -2.81 11.21
CA GLY A 173 -8.99 -2.58 9.83
C GLY A 173 -9.58 -3.62 8.89
N LEU A 174 -9.59 -3.30 7.62
CA LEU A 174 -10.15 -4.15 6.57
C LEU A 174 -9.14 -4.24 5.41
N TRP A 175 -8.90 -5.45 4.92
CA TRP A 175 -8.13 -5.68 3.71
C TRP A 175 -8.99 -5.46 2.46
N VAL A 176 -8.42 -4.82 1.45
CA VAL A 176 -8.99 -4.66 0.11
C VAL A 176 -7.87 -4.71 -0.93
N GLU A 177 -8.17 -5.28 -2.10
CA GLU A 177 -7.26 -5.38 -3.25
C GLU A 177 -7.93 -4.77 -4.50
N PRO A 178 -8.03 -3.43 -4.58
CA PRO A 178 -8.81 -2.74 -5.60
C PRO A 178 -8.16 -2.74 -6.99
N GLU A 179 -6.91 -3.16 -7.12
CA GLU A 179 -6.14 -3.21 -8.36
C GLU A 179 -6.42 -4.46 -9.20
N MET A 180 -7.14 -5.44 -8.66
CA MET A 180 -7.40 -6.72 -9.31
C MET A 180 -8.90 -7.03 -9.35
N ILE A 181 -9.30 -7.85 -10.34
CA ILE A 181 -10.66 -8.37 -10.49
C ILE A 181 -10.59 -9.85 -10.87
N SER A 182 -11.50 -10.66 -10.34
CA SER A 182 -11.68 -12.03 -10.80
C SER A 182 -12.64 -12.07 -12.01
N GLU A 183 -12.36 -12.90 -13.01
CA GLU A 183 -13.32 -13.17 -14.08
C GLU A 183 -14.62 -13.81 -13.52
N ASP A 184 -14.48 -14.60 -12.46
CA ASP A 184 -15.62 -15.11 -11.68
C ASP A 184 -16.00 -14.13 -10.56
N SER A 185 -16.50 -12.95 -10.94
CA SER A 185 -17.09 -11.94 -10.08
C SER A 185 -18.35 -11.36 -10.69
N ASP A 186 -19.22 -10.79 -9.88
CA ASP A 186 -20.41 -10.09 -10.37
C ASP A 186 -20.00 -8.80 -11.08
N LEU A 187 -18.99 -8.11 -10.58
CA LEU A 187 -18.42 -6.92 -11.21
C LEU A 187 -17.93 -7.21 -12.63
N TYR A 188 -17.20 -8.31 -12.87
CA TYR A 188 -16.74 -8.67 -14.21
C TYR A 188 -17.91 -9.02 -15.14
N ARG A 189 -18.94 -9.70 -14.62
CA ARG A 189 -20.15 -10.05 -15.40
C ARG A 189 -20.94 -8.80 -15.83
N GLU A 190 -20.96 -7.77 -14.99
CA GLU A 190 -21.63 -6.51 -15.29
C GLU A 190 -20.80 -5.60 -16.22
N HIS A 191 -19.50 -5.66 -16.10
CA HIS A 191 -18.56 -4.79 -16.80
C HIS A 191 -17.38 -5.56 -17.44
N PRO A 192 -17.65 -6.47 -18.39
CA PRO A 192 -16.59 -7.29 -19.00
C PRO A 192 -15.61 -6.49 -19.89
N ASP A 193 -15.91 -5.23 -20.14
CA ASP A 193 -15.11 -4.27 -20.91
C ASP A 193 -14.12 -3.45 -20.05
N TRP A 194 -14.15 -3.63 -18.75
CA TRP A 194 -13.22 -2.95 -17.83
C TRP A 194 -11.95 -3.80 -17.66
#